data_03bae7856199dfa971e56c810884778b
#
_entry.id   03bae7856199dfa971e56c810884778b
#
_cell.length_a   1.000
_cell.length_b   1.000
_cell.length_c   1.000
_cell.angle_alpha   90.00
_cell.angle_beta   90.00
_cell.angle_gamma   90.00
#
_symmetry.space_group_name_H-M   'P 1'
#
loop_
_entity.id
_entity.type
_entity.pdbx_description
1 polymer ?
#
loop_
_entity_poly.entity_id
_entity_poly.type
_entity_poly.pdbx_seq_one_letter_code
_entity_poly.pdbx_strand_id
1 'polypeptide(L)'
;MLEQRILANDGVNAFDELFKLIFAKLYDEQSKKQNDELEFQVKIGQNIETTIENLFSKAKTKWNDVFKAKDEIELSHETLIAVVSELQEYKLFETDFEILDAAFEHMISGDSKGEKGQYFTPRPVIDIIVKMMNPQDDEKVLDPSAGSAGFLLHTFQYVLDNEIIEERDRYRYAVNNLFAIDFDPRTVKIAKALMVIAGDGSTNATHVNSLDLRVWDKDNKAKFDNAIASKYPNGGFNIIMTNPPFAGDISSSSGYLGYYDFARDKKQKTKSSEKRDLLFIERDLKLLKSGGRMAIVLPQGRFNNSSDIEIREYIAKECRILGVIGLHGNSFKPYTGTKTSILIVQKWDDELCPRKEDYPIFFATNTKPVKDNSGIYVGRTTKETILKTDLNDIAEAFLEFAKKEELSFSGK
;
A
#
# COMPACT_ATOMS: atom_id res chain seq x y z
N MET A 1 -4.14 24.44 -0.49
CA MET A 1 -3.74 25.88 -0.50
C MET A 1 -2.36 26.05 -1.14
N LEU A 2 -1.32 25.34 -0.70
CA LEU A 2 0.04 25.38 -1.29
C LEU A 2 0.08 25.00 -2.77
N GLU A 3 -0.58 23.91 -3.17
CA GLU A 3 -0.65 23.46 -4.58
C GLU A 3 -1.21 24.54 -5.51
N GLN A 4 -2.31 25.19 -5.10
CA GLN A 4 -2.93 26.24 -5.90
C GLN A 4 -2.00 27.44 -6.05
N ARG A 5 -1.22 27.78 -5.02
CA ARG A 5 -0.24 28.86 -5.06
C ARG A 5 0.90 28.57 -6.04
N ILE A 6 1.46 27.35 -6.01
CA ILE A 6 2.51 26.92 -6.92
C ILE A 6 2.02 26.93 -8.37
N LEU A 7 0.85 26.34 -8.64
CA LEU A 7 0.26 26.33 -9.97
C LEU A 7 -0.03 27.72 -10.51
N ALA A 8 -0.53 28.63 -9.66
CA ALA A 8 -0.91 29.98 -10.08
C ALA A 8 0.30 30.88 -10.36
N ASN A 9 1.38 30.73 -9.59
CA ASN A 9 2.53 31.62 -9.68
C ASN A 9 3.62 31.13 -10.63
N ASP A 10 3.92 29.82 -10.62
CA ASP A 10 5.09 29.28 -11.31
C ASP A 10 4.73 28.37 -12.48
N GLY A 11 3.49 27.89 -12.56
CA GLY A 11 3.03 27.02 -13.66
C GLY A 11 3.72 25.66 -13.73
N VAL A 12 4.45 25.28 -12.65
CA VAL A 12 5.14 23.99 -12.52
C VAL A 12 4.25 22.95 -11.85
N ASN A 13 4.68 21.69 -11.86
CA ASN A 13 3.94 20.61 -11.20
C ASN A 13 4.02 20.78 -9.68
N ALA A 14 2.94 21.22 -9.07
CA ALA A 14 2.87 21.51 -7.64
C ALA A 14 3.18 20.28 -6.77
N PHE A 15 2.74 19.09 -7.19
CA PHE A 15 3.05 17.85 -6.50
C PHE A 15 4.55 17.55 -6.48
N ASP A 16 5.22 17.63 -7.63
CA ASP A 16 6.66 17.36 -7.73
C ASP A 16 7.48 18.36 -6.90
N GLU A 17 7.09 19.64 -6.90
CA GLU A 17 7.78 20.68 -6.11
C GLU A 17 7.60 20.49 -4.60
N LEU A 18 6.37 20.27 -4.14
CA LEU A 18 6.12 19.98 -2.72
C LEU A 18 6.83 18.71 -2.26
N PHE A 19 6.88 17.71 -3.11
CA PHE A 19 7.58 16.46 -2.84
C PHE A 19 9.10 16.68 -2.65
N LYS A 20 9.74 17.50 -3.49
CA LYS A 20 11.16 17.88 -3.36
C LYS A 20 11.41 18.61 -2.03
N LEU A 21 10.54 19.56 -1.67
CA LEU A 21 10.65 20.32 -0.43
C LEU A 21 10.43 19.46 0.82
N ILE A 22 9.47 18.53 0.79
CA ILE A 22 9.25 17.58 1.87
C ILE A 22 10.51 16.73 2.11
N PHE A 23 11.16 16.25 1.07
CA PHE A 23 12.39 15.47 1.22
C PHE A 23 13.60 16.31 1.67
N ALA A 24 13.70 17.56 1.23
CA ALA A 24 14.71 18.49 1.74
C ALA A 24 14.55 18.70 3.26
N LYS A 25 13.30 18.92 3.71
CA LYS A 25 12.96 19.07 5.12
C LYS A 25 13.21 17.78 5.93
N LEU A 26 12.80 16.62 5.42
CA LEU A 26 13.06 15.33 6.05
C LEU A 26 14.56 15.07 6.22
N TYR A 27 15.37 15.43 5.21
CA TYR A 27 16.82 15.32 5.31
C TYR A 27 17.35 16.17 6.46
N ASP A 28 16.92 17.41 6.55
CA ASP A 28 17.36 18.32 7.61
C ASP A 28 16.97 17.80 8.99
N GLU A 29 15.71 17.40 9.18
CA GLU A 29 15.20 16.85 10.44
C GLU A 29 15.94 15.56 10.87
N GLN A 30 16.23 14.65 9.94
CA GLN A 30 16.94 13.40 10.23
C GLN A 30 18.44 13.57 10.45
N SER A 31 19.03 14.61 9.89
CA SER A 31 20.49 14.84 9.97
C SER A 31 20.91 15.61 11.22
N LYS A 32 19.98 16.21 11.94
CA LYS A 32 20.21 17.03 13.12
C LYS A 32 19.95 16.26 14.42
N LYS A 33 20.67 16.61 15.48
CA LYS A 33 20.39 16.13 16.83
C LYS A 33 19.21 16.91 17.42
N GLN A 34 18.60 16.35 18.46
CA GLN A 34 17.35 16.86 19.06
C GLN A 34 17.34 18.35 19.42
N ASN A 35 18.51 18.99 19.64
CA ASN A 35 18.63 20.41 20.00
C ASN A 35 19.31 21.26 18.90
N ASP A 36 19.61 20.70 17.74
CA ASP A 36 20.24 21.44 16.67
C ASP A 36 19.18 22.28 15.94
N GLU A 37 19.59 23.50 15.52
CA GLU A 37 18.72 24.35 14.73
C GLU A 37 18.56 23.80 13.32
N LEU A 38 17.31 23.72 12.84
CA LEU A 38 17.02 23.30 11.49
C LEU A 38 17.42 24.36 10.47
N GLU A 39 17.92 23.92 9.32
CA GLU A 39 18.25 24.78 8.19
C GLU A 39 17.04 25.05 7.28
N PHE A 40 16.04 24.12 7.28
CA PHE A 40 14.82 24.26 6.51
C PHE A 40 13.86 25.27 7.14
N GLN A 41 14.18 26.54 7.00
CA GLN A 41 13.37 27.65 7.52
C GLN A 41 13.72 28.96 6.82
N VAL A 42 12.83 29.96 6.91
CA VAL A 42 13.06 31.30 6.42
C VAL A 42 13.77 32.15 7.50
N LYS A 43 15.00 32.56 7.25
CA LYS A 43 15.80 33.41 8.16
C LYS A 43 16.18 34.73 7.51
N ILE A 44 16.17 35.81 8.31
CA ILE A 44 16.64 37.12 7.86
C ILE A 44 18.15 37.03 7.56
N GLY A 45 18.52 37.49 6.35
CA GLY A 45 19.94 37.54 5.92
C GLY A 45 20.49 36.21 5.38
N GLN A 46 19.68 35.18 5.26
CA GLN A 46 20.05 33.93 4.64
C GLN A 46 19.50 33.83 3.20
N ASN A 47 20.30 33.31 2.26
CA ASN A 47 19.82 32.99 0.93
C ASN A 47 19.03 31.66 0.99
N ILE A 48 17.70 31.75 0.93
CA ILE A 48 16.82 30.61 1.07
C ILE A 48 16.98 29.63 -0.08
N GLU A 49 17.12 30.10 -1.33
CA GLU A 49 17.29 29.25 -2.50
C GLU A 49 18.49 28.33 -2.32
N THR A 50 19.66 28.92 -2.04
CA THR A 50 20.92 28.20 -1.85
C THR A 50 20.79 27.17 -0.70
N THR A 51 20.12 27.56 0.39
CA THR A 51 19.94 26.66 1.55
C THR A 51 19.07 25.46 1.20
N ILE A 52 17.91 25.71 0.59
CA ILE A 52 16.95 24.65 0.26
C ILE A 52 17.49 23.75 -0.86
N GLU A 53 18.17 24.32 -1.88
CA GLU A 53 18.85 23.53 -2.91
C GLU A 53 19.95 22.63 -2.34
N ASN A 54 20.73 23.11 -1.38
CA ASN A 54 21.75 22.31 -0.70
C ASN A 54 21.11 21.15 0.09
N LEU A 55 20.04 21.41 0.83
CA LEU A 55 19.30 20.37 1.55
C LEU A 55 18.72 19.35 0.57
N PHE A 56 18.10 19.79 -0.52
CA PHE A 56 17.57 18.91 -1.55
C PHE A 56 18.67 18.09 -2.25
N SER A 57 19.82 18.70 -2.53
CA SER A 57 20.98 17.97 -3.09
C SER A 57 21.47 16.86 -2.18
N LYS A 58 21.52 17.10 -0.87
CA LYS A 58 21.86 16.08 0.13
C LYS A 58 20.78 15.00 0.21
N ALA A 59 19.50 15.40 0.14
CA ALA A 59 18.36 14.49 0.09
C ALA A 59 18.41 13.58 -1.15
N LYS A 60 18.71 14.14 -2.34
CA LYS A 60 18.92 13.35 -3.58
C LYS A 60 20.04 12.31 -3.45
N THR A 61 21.11 12.64 -2.74
CA THR A 61 22.23 11.72 -2.51
C THR A 61 21.83 10.59 -1.57
N LYS A 62 21.09 10.91 -0.52
CA LYS A 62 20.61 9.93 0.47
C LYS A 62 19.55 8.99 -0.12
N TRP A 63 18.61 9.52 -0.90
CA TRP A 63 17.50 8.80 -1.53
C TRP A 63 17.61 8.82 -3.06
N ASN A 64 18.70 8.27 -3.57
CA ASN A 64 19.06 8.27 -4.99
C ASN A 64 18.14 7.42 -5.88
N ASP A 65 17.31 6.58 -5.29
CA ASP A 65 16.26 5.79 -5.95
C ASP A 65 14.93 6.54 -6.08
N VAL A 66 14.77 7.68 -5.37
CA VAL A 66 13.57 8.54 -5.40
C VAL A 66 13.71 9.64 -6.44
N PHE A 67 14.91 10.25 -6.54
CA PHE A 67 15.19 11.41 -7.38
C PHE A 67 16.24 11.12 -8.43
N LYS A 68 16.13 11.81 -9.56
CA LYS A 68 17.17 11.82 -10.58
C LYS A 68 18.19 12.91 -10.28
N ALA A 69 19.43 12.74 -10.71
CA ALA A 69 20.49 13.75 -10.50
C ALA A 69 20.13 15.13 -11.06
N LYS A 70 19.32 15.18 -12.13
CA LYS A 70 18.89 16.40 -12.80
C LYS A 70 17.66 17.07 -12.17
N ASP A 71 17.04 16.48 -11.17
CA ASP A 71 15.86 17.07 -10.54
C ASP A 71 16.32 18.29 -9.72
N GLU A 72 15.71 19.43 -9.97
CA GLU A 72 16.00 20.74 -9.35
C GLU A 72 14.68 21.33 -8.85
N ILE A 73 14.76 22.26 -7.89
CA ILE A 73 13.59 23.02 -7.42
C ILE A 73 13.34 24.14 -8.43
N GLU A 74 12.12 24.20 -8.96
CA GLU A 74 11.73 25.11 -10.04
C GLU A 74 10.81 26.26 -9.56
N LEU A 75 10.76 26.47 -8.23
CA LEU A 75 9.93 27.52 -7.64
C LEU A 75 10.59 28.89 -7.70
N SER A 76 9.81 29.93 -7.98
CA SER A 76 10.24 31.31 -7.84
C SER A 76 10.58 31.64 -6.38
N HIS A 77 11.41 32.66 -6.17
CA HIS A 77 11.82 33.15 -4.83
C HIS A 77 10.62 33.36 -3.90
N GLU A 78 9.60 34.04 -4.38
CA GLU A 78 8.42 34.40 -3.60
C GLU A 78 7.59 33.13 -3.22
N THR A 79 7.43 32.21 -4.17
CA THR A 79 6.70 30.94 -3.92
C THR A 79 7.49 30.05 -2.98
N LEU A 80 8.81 29.95 -3.13
CA LEU A 80 9.68 29.19 -2.26
C LEU A 80 9.59 29.67 -0.80
N ILE A 81 9.73 30.98 -0.56
CA ILE A 81 9.57 31.58 0.77
C ILE A 81 8.21 31.21 1.36
N ALA A 82 7.14 31.37 0.60
CA ALA A 82 5.79 31.13 1.09
C ALA A 82 5.57 29.66 1.47
N VAL A 83 6.07 28.72 0.64
CA VAL A 83 5.92 27.27 0.90
C VAL A 83 6.80 26.84 2.06
N VAL A 84 8.05 27.30 2.14
CA VAL A 84 8.95 26.98 3.25
C VAL A 84 8.41 27.56 4.56
N SER A 85 7.90 28.81 4.57
CA SER A 85 7.30 29.43 5.76
C SER A 85 6.12 28.62 6.32
N GLU A 86 5.34 27.98 5.47
CA GLU A 86 4.23 27.12 5.91
C GLU A 86 4.73 25.75 6.37
N LEU A 87 5.63 25.11 5.62
CA LEU A 87 6.15 23.80 5.97
C LEU A 87 7.05 23.80 7.20
N GLN A 88 7.78 24.86 7.50
CA GLN A 88 8.68 24.94 8.66
C GLN A 88 7.96 24.78 10.00
N GLU A 89 6.66 25.10 10.06
CA GLU A 89 5.84 25.00 11.28
C GLU A 89 5.52 23.55 11.69
N TYR A 90 5.74 22.59 10.80
CA TYR A 90 5.40 21.19 11.04
C TYR A 90 6.67 20.34 11.19
N LYS A 91 6.67 19.41 12.15
CA LYS A 91 7.67 18.35 12.18
C LYS A 91 7.18 17.21 11.28
N LEU A 92 8.00 16.73 10.35
CA LEU A 92 7.65 15.64 9.44
C LEU A 92 8.21 14.31 9.91
N PHE A 93 9.44 14.29 10.39
CA PHE A 93 10.09 13.08 10.89
C PHE A 93 9.54 12.69 12.26
N GLU A 94 9.20 11.42 12.48
CA GLU A 94 8.57 10.90 13.70
C GLU A 94 7.19 11.54 14.01
N THR A 95 6.55 12.16 13.05
CA THR A 95 5.15 12.59 13.18
C THR A 95 4.23 11.39 12.98
N ASP A 96 3.03 11.48 13.58
CA ASP A 96 1.96 10.51 13.32
C ASP A 96 1.75 10.35 11.81
N PHE A 97 2.16 9.20 11.28
CA PHE A 97 2.16 8.95 9.84
C PHE A 97 0.74 8.99 9.25
N GLU A 98 -0.33 8.80 10.04
CA GLU A 98 -1.71 8.94 9.57
C GLU A 98 -1.99 10.34 9.06
N ILE A 99 -1.42 11.37 9.67
CA ILE A 99 -1.58 12.77 9.27
C ILE A 99 -0.88 13.01 7.93
N LEU A 100 0.34 12.52 7.79
CA LEU A 100 1.13 12.68 6.58
C LEU A 100 0.53 11.89 5.41
N ASP A 101 0.11 10.66 5.68
CA ASP A 101 -0.54 9.82 4.70
C ASP A 101 -1.86 10.42 4.20
N ALA A 102 -2.69 10.97 5.10
CA ALA A 102 -3.90 11.69 4.72
C ALA A 102 -3.60 12.94 3.87
N ALA A 103 -2.51 13.66 4.16
CA ALA A 103 -2.08 14.80 3.37
C ALA A 103 -1.63 14.37 1.96
N PHE A 104 -0.82 13.30 1.85
CA PHE A 104 -0.40 12.76 0.57
C PHE A 104 -1.58 12.16 -0.24
N GLU A 105 -2.50 11.46 0.42
CA GLU A 105 -3.73 10.97 -0.21
C GLU A 105 -4.54 12.14 -0.81
N HIS A 106 -4.64 13.24 -0.09
CA HIS A 106 -5.31 14.45 -0.57
C HIS A 106 -4.64 15.06 -1.79
N MET A 107 -3.30 15.13 -1.79
CA MET A 107 -2.50 15.64 -2.93
C MET A 107 -2.71 14.79 -4.19
N ILE A 108 -2.75 13.44 -4.07
CA ILE A 108 -3.00 12.55 -5.20
C ILE A 108 -4.43 12.71 -5.71
N SER A 109 -5.41 12.76 -4.80
CA SER A 109 -6.82 12.80 -5.16
C SER A 109 -7.22 14.10 -5.85
N GLY A 110 -6.50 15.19 -5.62
CA GLY A 110 -6.68 16.48 -6.29
C GLY A 110 -6.42 16.41 -7.78
N ASP A 111 -5.33 15.77 -8.18
CA ASP A 111 -4.87 15.63 -9.58
C ASP A 111 -5.52 14.46 -10.33
N SER A 112 -6.01 13.44 -9.61
CA SER A 112 -6.47 12.17 -10.18
C SER A 112 -7.98 12.05 -10.26
N LYS A 113 -8.76 13.14 -10.25
CA LYS A 113 -10.21 13.08 -10.32
C LYS A 113 -10.70 12.31 -11.55
N GLY A 114 -10.86 11.01 -11.39
CA GLY A 114 -11.77 10.20 -12.20
C GLY A 114 -11.21 9.30 -13.29
N GLU A 115 -9.91 9.27 -13.62
CA GLU A 115 -9.49 8.60 -14.86
C GLU A 115 -9.03 7.13 -14.75
N LYS A 116 -8.69 6.58 -13.58
CA LYS A 116 -8.07 5.23 -13.54
C LYS A 116 -8.63 4.22 -12.53
N GLY A 117 -9.72 4.54 -11.81
CA GLY A 117 -10.32 3.57 -10.87
C GLY A 117 -9.38 3.15 -9.71
N GLN A 118 -8.38 3.95 -9.41
CA GLN A 118 -7.54 3.77 -8.22
C GLN A 118 -8.26 4.37 -7.03
N TYR A 119 -8.51 3.55 -6.02
CA TYR A 119 -9.18 3.96 -4.79
C TYR A 119 -8.29 3.61 -3.61
N PHE A 120 -7.96 4.61 -2.80
CA PHE A 120 -7.24 4.35 -1.56
C PHE A 120 -8.09 3.54 -0.60
N THR A 121 -7.49 2.52 -0.03
CA THR A 121 -8.14 1.72 1.01
C THR A 121 -8.28 2.56 2.28
N PRO A 122 -9.48 2.67 2.85
CA PRO A 122 -9.67 3.42 4.09
C PRO A 122 -8.78 2.87 5.22
N ARG A 123 -8.08 3.75 5.92
CA ARG A 123 -7.11 3.35 6.96
C ARG A 123 -7.71 2.45 8.05
N PRO A 124 -8.93 2.68 8.55
CA PRO A 124 -9.55 1.75 9.49
C PRO A 124 -9.75 0.33 8.93
N VAL A 125 -9.94 0.22 7.60
CA VAL A 125 -10.06 -1.09 6.93
C VAL A 125 -8.69 -1.75 6.79
N ILE A 126 -7.64 -0.99 6.48
CA ILE A 126 -6.26 -1.48 6.45
C ILE A 126 -5.86 -2.02 7.83
N ASP A 127 -6.12 -1.24 8.88
CA ASP A 127 -5.73 -1.57 10.24
C ASP A 127 -6.31 -2.91 10.69
N ILE A 128 -7.61 -3.14 10.48
CA ILE A 128 -8.23 -4.43 10.84
C ILE A 128 -7.71 -5.59 9.97
N ILE A 129 -7.41 -5.34 8.69
CA ILE A 129 -6.83 -6.38 7.82
C ILE A 129 -5.46 -6.78 8.36
N VAL A 130 -4.59 -5.82 8.66
CA VAL A 130 -3.26 -6.08 9.22
C VAL A 130 -3.38 -6.84 10.55
N LYS A 131 -4.28 -6.42 11.44
CA LYS A 131 -4.56 -7.10 12.71
C LYS A 131 -4.99 -8.56 12.49
N MET A 132 -5.90 -8.82 11.56
CA MET A 132 -6.35 -10.19 11.24
C MET A 132 -5.27 -11.02 10.57
N MET A 133 -4.40 -10.40 9.77
CA MET A 133 -3.29 -11.09 9.10
C MET A 133 -2.12 -11.36 10.04
N ASN A 134 -2.01 -10.67 11.17
CA ASN A 134 -1.02 -10.88 12.22
C ASN A 134 0.42 -11.07 11.69
N PRO A 135 0.99 -10.09 10.98
CA PRO A 135 2.33 -10.19 10.41
C PRO A 135 3.40 -10.26 11.52
N GLN A 136 4.42 -11.09 11.29
CA GLN A 136 5.55 -11.29 12.20
C GLN A 136 6.82 -10.65 11.61
N ASP A 137 7.84 -10.41 12.44
CA ASP A 137 9.07 -9.73 12.08
C ASP A 137 9.97 -10.49 11.08
N ASP A 138 9.79 -11.79 10.93
CA ASP A 138 10.51 -12.64 9.98
C ASP A 138 9.74 -12.87 8.67
N GLU A 139 8.51 -12.37 8.54
CA GLU A 139 7.66 -12.60 7.38
C GLU A 139 7.81 -11.52 6.30
N LYS A 140 7.89 -11.95 5.05
CA LYS A 140 7.88 -11.05 3.89
C LYS A 140 6.47 -10.72 3.46
N VAL A 141 6.17 -9.43 3.40
CA VAL A 141 4.86 -8.87 3.06
C VAL A 141 4.94 -8.15 1.73
N LEU A 142 4.00 -8.42 0.84
CA LEU A 142 3.87 -7.74 -0.46
C LEU A 142 2.50 -7.10 -0.60
N ASP A 143 2.50 -5.87 -1.12
CA ASP A 143 1.33 -5.27 -1.76
C ASP A 143 1.60 -5.06 -3.26
N PRO A 144 1.00 -5.87 -4.16
CA PRO A 144 1.23 -5.81 -5.60
C PRO A 144 0.45 -4.71 -6.33
N SER A 145 -0.38 -3.94 -5.60
CA SER A 145 -1.07 -2.74 -6.08
C SER A 145 -1.08 -1.66 -4.98
N ALA A 146 0.12 -1.30 -4.54
CA ALA A 146 0.38 -0.70 -3.25
C ALA A 146 -0.22 0.68 -3.01
N GLY A 147 -0.59 1.40 -4.06
CA GLY A 147 -1.03 2.77 -3.87
C GLY A 147 0.02 3.57 -3.07
N SER A 148 -0.41 4.26 -2.03
CA SER A 148 0.47 4.97 -1.09
C SER A 148 1.19 4.06 -0.08
N ALA A 149 1.19 2.75 -0.28
CA ALA A 149 1.77 1.76 0.62
C ALA A 149 1.09 1.64 2.00
N GLY A 150 -0.19 1.96 2.09
CA GLY A 150 -0.92 1.94 3.34
C GLY A 150 -0.86 0.59 4.07
N PHE A 151 -1.02 -0.53 3.37
CA PHE A 151 -0.88 -1.85 4.00
C PHE A 151 0.52 -2.07 4.59
N LEU A 152 1.56 -1.63 3.91
CA LEU A 152 2.93 -1.81 4.39
C LEU A 152 3.26 -0.92 5.58
N LEU A 153 2.77 0.33 5.57
CA LEU A 153 2.94 1.26 6.69
C LEU A 153 2.25 0.76 7.96
N HIS A 154 1.00 0.30 7.84
CA HIS A 154 0.28 -0.28 8.98
C HIS A 154 0.91 -1.61 9.42
N THR A 155 1.44 -2.41 8.51
CA THR A 155 2.22 -3.61 8.84
C THR A 155 3.47 -3.25 9.63
N PHE A 156 4.22 -2.26 9.16
CA PHE A 156 5.41 -1.79 9.84
C PHE A 156 5.10 -1.35 11.28
N GLN A 157 4.09 -0.49 11.45
CA GLN A 157 3.66 -0.04 12.77
C GLN A 157 3.15 -1.19 13.64
N TYR A 158 2.34 -2.09 13.08
CA TYR A 158 1.81 -3.24 13.82
C TYR A 158 2.91 -4.13 14.37
N VAL A 159 3.92 -4.44 13.56
CA VAL A 159 5.04 -5.26 13.99
C VAL A 159 5.89 -4.54 15.04
N LEU A 160 6.12 -3.23 14.90
CA LEU A 160 6.83 -2.44 15.91
C LEU A 160 6.10 -2.39 17.27
N ASP A 161 4.76 -2.39 17.25
CA ASP A 161 3.95 -2.29 18.47
C ASP A 161 3.79 -3.65 19.19
N ASN A 162 3.89 -4.75 18.45
CA ASN A 162 3.62 -6.09 18.98
C ASN A 162 4.89 -6.94 19.16
N GLU A 163 5.96 -6.63 18.47
CA GLU A 163 7.24 -7.32 18.55
C GLU A 163 8.30 -6.44 19.25
N ILE A 164 9.23 -7.05 19.98
CA ILE A 164 10.33 -6.32 20.60
C ILE A 164 11.42 -6.09 19.56
N ILE A 165 11.21 -5.08 18.69
CA ILE A 165 12.19 -4.69 17.70
C ILE A 165 13.00 -3.51 18.21
N GLU A 166 14.33 -3.70 18.38
CA GLU A 166 15.23 -2.61 18.72
C GLU A 166 15.25 -1.57 17.56
N GLU A 167 15.44 -0.29 17.92
CA GLU A 167 15.43 0.82 16.95
C GLU A 167 16.36 0.59 15.74
N ARG A 168 17.54 0.01 15.96
CA ARG A 168 18.49 -0.36 14.91
C ARG A 168 17.96 -1.43 13.93
N ASP A 169 17.00 -2.25 14.36
CA ASP A 169 16.47 -3.37 13.60
C ASP A 169 15.21 -2.97 12.80
N ARG A 170 14.58 -1.83 13.12
CA ARG A 170 13.42 -1.30 12.38
C ARG A 170 13.71 -1.12 10.90
N TYR A 171 14.82 -0.44 10.59
CA TYR A 171 15.28 -0.27 9.20
C TYR A 171 15.50 -1.62 8.51
N ARG A 172 16.16 -2.56 9.19
CA ARG A 172 16.44 -3.89 8.64
C ARG A 172 15.16 -4.67 8.37
N TYR A 173 14.17 -4.58 9.26
CA TYR A 173 12.86 -5.20 9.06
C TYR A 173 12.18 -4.65 7.80
N ALA A 174 12.04 -3.35 7.68
CA ALA A 174 11.39 -2.73 6.53
C ALA A 174 12.08 -3.08 5.20
N VAL A 175 13.41 -2.98 5.15
CA VAL A 175 14.21 -3.28 3.93
C VAL A 175 14.11 -4.74 3.51
N ASN A 176 14.05 -5.67 4.46
CA ASN A 176 14.08 -7.10 4.13
C ASN A 176 12.69 -7.71 3.98
N ASN A 177 11.66 -7.08 4.56
CA ASN A 177 10.37 -7.73 4.76
C ASN A 177 9.19 -7.03 4.07
N LEU A 178 9.27 -5.72 3.76
CA LEU A 178 8.18 -4.97 3.17
C LEU A 178 8.43 -4.66 1.68
N PHE A 179 7.49 -5.03 0.82
CA PHE A 179 7.62 -4.90 -0.63
C PHE A 179 6.35 -4.32 -1.24
N ALA A 180 6.50 -3.32 -2.10
CA ALA A 180 5.43 -2.64 -2.81
C ALA A 180 5.63 -2.68 -4.33
N ILE A 181 4.57 -2.89 -5.06
CA ILE A 181 4.55 -2.68 -6.51
C ILE A 181 3.37 -1.77 -6.85
N ASP A 182 3.61 -0.78 -7.69
CA ASP A 182 2.53 0.00 -8.29
C ASP A 182 2.87 0.37 -9.74
N PHE A 183 1.84 0.54 -10.55
CA PHE A 183 1.95 0.93 -11.95
C PHE A 183 2.11 2.45 -12.12
N ASP A 184 1.63 3.25 -11.18
CA ASP A 184 1.71 4.70 -11.26
C ASP A 184 3.01 5.21 -10.61
N PRO A 185 3.91 5.87 -11.38
CA PRO A 185 5.17 6.36 -10.84
C PRO A 185 5.01 7.43 -9.76
N ARG A 186 3.90 8.21 -9.76
CA ARG A 186 3.61 9.20 -8.73
C ARG A 186 3.27 8.50 -7.42
N THR A 187 2.41 7.50 -7.49
CA THR A 187 2.01 6.69 -6.34
C THR A 187 3.22 5.99 -5.70
N VAL A 188 4.12 5.44 -6.52
CA VAL A 188 5.38 4.84 -6.04
C VAL A 188 6.27 5.85 -5.33
N LYS A 189 6.38 7.09 -5.85
CA LYS A 189 7.14 8.16 -5.17
C LYS A 189 6.56 8.45 -3.78
N ILE A 190 5.23 8.49 -3.66
CA ILE A 190 4.55 8.71 -2.39
C ILE A 190 4.76 7.55 -1.43
N ALA A 191 4.60 6.31 -1.92
CA ALA A 191 4.90 5.13 -1.14
C ALA A 191 6.32 5.18 -0.55
N LYS A 192 7.30 5.55 -1.37
CA LYS A 192 8.68 5.76 -0.93
C LYS A 192 8.80 6.84 0.15
N ALA A 193 8.15 8.00 -0.05
CA ALA A 193 8.17 9.09 0.92
C ALA A 193 7.62 8.66 2.27
N LEU A 194 6.46 8.04 2.27
CA LEU A 194 5.80 7.60 3.49
C LEU A 194 6.61 6.53 4.23
N MET A 195 7.21 5.59 3.51
CA MET A 195 8.11 4.59 4.09
C MET A 195 9.37 5.22 4.71
N VAL A 196 9.95 6.24 4.05
CA VAL A 196 11.08 7.01 4.59
C VAL A 196 10.68 7.75 5.87
N ILE A 197 9.50 8.39 5.89
CA ILE A 197 8.97 9.11 7.05
C ILE A 197 8.71 8.17 8.22
N ALA A 198 8.18 7.00 7.94
CA ALA A 198 7.96 5.96 8.96
C ALA A 198 9.26 5.38 9.54
N GLY A 199 10.42 5.73 8.98
CA GLY A 199 11.73 5.26 9.47
C GLY A 199 12.33 4.08 8.69
N ASP A 200 11.72 3.69 7.57
CA ASP A 200 12.25 2.65 6.68
C ASP A 200 13.60 3.05 6.06
N GLY A 201 13.82 4.34 5.73
CA GLY A 201 15.07 4.87 5.20
C GLY A 201 15.48 4.35 3.82
N SER A 202 14.94 3.24 3.35
CA SER A 202 15.13 2.62 2.04
C SER A 202 13.84 1.95 1.61
N THR A 203 13.61 1.82 0.32
CA THR A 203 12.31 1.38 -0.12
C THR A 203 12.37 0.24 -1.11
N ASN A 204 11.55 -0.79 -0.87
CA ASN A 204 11.24 -1.82 -1.84
C ASN A 204 10.02 -1.46 -2.70
N ALA A 205 9.63 -0.18 -2.74
CA ALA A 205 8.56 0.28 -3.62
C ALA A 205 9.06 0.38 -5.06
N THR A 206 8.46 -0.37 -5.97
CA THR A 206 8.93 -0.56 -7.34
C THR A 206 7.84 -0.14 -8.33
N HIS A 207 8.22 0.74 -9.27
CA HIS A 207 7.38 1.15 -10.38
C HIS A 207 7.43 0.08 -11.48
N VAL A 208 6.42 -0.78 -11.52
CA VAL A 208 6.28 -1.81 -12.54
C VAL A 208 4.83 -2.28 -12.64
N ASN A 209 4.42 -2.76 -13.80
CA ASN A 209 3.12 -3.40 -13.95
C ASN A 209 3.15 -4.81 -13.35
N SER A 210 2.47 -5.03 -12.23
CA SER A 210 2.40 -6.32 -11.54
C SER A 210 1.85 -7.45 -12.41
N LEU A 211 0.98 -7.10 -13.37
CA LEU A 211 0.35 -8.08 -14.26
C LEU A 211 1.20 -8.42 -15.48
N ASP A 212 2.20 -7.62 -15.84
CA ASP A 212 2.99 -7.85 -17.05
C ASP A 212 4.47 -8.14 -16.73
N LEU A 213 4.79 -9.41 -16.62
CA LEU A 213 6.16 -9.85 -16.33
C LEU A 213 7.19 -9.46 -17.40
N ARG A 214 6.74 -9.18 -18.64
CA ARG A 214 7.64 -8.83 -19.75
C ARG A 214 8.22 -7.43 -19.64
N VAL A 215 7.51 -6.51 -18.95
CA VAL A 215 7.94 -5.11 -18.76
C VAL A 215 8.73 -4.88 -17.50
N TRP A 216 8.95 -5.92 -16.70
CA TRP A 216 9.86 -5.84 -15.57
C TRP A 216 11.28 -5.74 -16.07
N ASP A 217 11.99 -4.66 -15.76
CA ASP A 217 13.40 -4.58 -16.05
C ASP A 217 14.21 -5.55 -15.19
N LYS A 218 15.49 -5.72 -15.56
CA LYS A 218 16.38 -6.68 -14.89
C LYS A 218 16.54 -6.35 -13.41
N ASP A 219 16.63 -5.07 -13.06
CA ASP A 219 16.89 -4.63 -11.70
C ASP A 219 15.65 -4.82 -10.81
N ASN A 220 14.48 -4.46 -11.32
CA ASN A 220 13.22 -4.65 -10.61
C ASN A 220 12.91 -6.14 -10.43
N LYS A 221 13.02 -6.93 -11.50
CA LYS A 221 12.82 -8.37 -11.43
C LYS A 221 13.81 -9.03 -10.48
N ALA A 222 15.09 -8.70 -10.57
CA ALA A 222 16.12 -9.24 -9.70
C ALA A 222 15.87 -8.91 -8.22
N LYS A 223 15.34 -7.72 -7.92
CA LYS A 223 14.96 -7.33 -6.56
C LYS A 223 13.91 -8.27 -5.96
N PHE A 224 12.87 -8.62 -6.71
CA PHE A 224 11.83 -9.55 -6.25
C PHE A 224 12.27 -11.01 -6.33
N ASP A 225 12.96 -11.42 -7.39
CA ASP A 225 13.48 -12.77 -7.53
C ASP A 225 14.49 -13.09 -6.42
N ASN A 226 15.36 -12.15 -6.05
CA ASN A 226 16.29 -12.31 -4.94
C ASN A 226 15.56 -12.41 -3.59
N ALA A 227 14.51 -11.63 -3.38
CA ALA A 227 13.67 -11.72 -2.20
C ALA A 227 12.99 -13.09 -2.09
N ILE A 228 12.59 -13.67 -3.22
CA ILE A 228 11.98 -14.99 -3.31
C ILE A 228 13.06 -16.09 -3.20
N ALA A 229 14.09 -16.04 -4.03
CA ALA A 229 15.06 -17.12 -4.17
C ALA A 229 16.00 -17.25 -2.97
N SER A 230 16.41 -16.15 -2.34
CA SER A 230 17.41 -16.19 -1.26
C SER A 230 16.90 -16.81 0.05
N LYS A 231 15.63 -16.69 0.33
CA LYS A 231 15.02 -17.14 1.58
C LYS A 231 14.00 -18.28 1.40
N TYR A 232 13.41 -18.39 0.21
CA TYR A 232 12.35 -19.36 -0.09
C TYR A 232 12.62 -20.05 -1.43
N PRO A 233 13.35 -21.17 -1.44
CA PRO A 233 13.65 -21.90 -2.68
C PRO A 233 12.42 -22.27 -3.50
N ASN A 234 11.26 -22.43 -2.85
CA ASN A 234 9.97 -22.69 -3.49
C ASN A 234 9.21 -21.42 -3.88
N GLY A 235 9.82 -20.25 -3.66
CA GLY A 235 9.33 -18.95 -4.07
C GLY A 235 8.17 -18.41 -3.25
N GLY A 236 7.93 -17.09 -3.32
CA GLY A 236 6.76 -16.41 -2.83
C GLY A 236 6.92 -15.64 -1.52
N PHE A 237 5.89 -14.84 -1.27
CA PHE A 237 5.77 -14.01 -0.07
C PHE A 237 4.96 -14.73 1.01
N ASN A 238 5.25 -14.45 2.27
CA ASN A 238 4.49 -15.01 3.40
C ASN A 238 3.09 -14.43 3.45
N ILE A 239 2.98 -13.12 3.20
CA ILE A 239 1.74 -12.38 3.31
C ILE A 239 1.58 -11.51 2.06
N ILE A 240 0.35 -11.50 1.54
CA ILE A 240 -0.08 -10.50 0.55
C ILE A 240 -1.30 -9.79 1.11
N MET A 241 -1.25 -8.45 1.14
CA MET A 241 -2.38 -7.61 1.48
C MET A 241 -2.53 -6.56 0.39
N THR A 242 -3.71 -6.49 -0.23
CA THR A 242 -3.86 -5.63 -1.41
C THR A 242 -5.31 -5.23 -1.67
N ASN A 243 -5.46 -4.09 -2.33
CA ASN A 243 -6.72 -3.60 -2.88
C ASN A 243 -6.52 -3.29 -4.37
N PRO A 244 -6.63 -4.29 -5.25
CA PRO A 244 -6.40 -4.10 -6.68
C PRO A 244 -7.49 -3.23 -7.32
N PRO A 245 -7.20 -2.57 -8.46
CA PRO A 245 -8.18 -1.79 -9.18
C PRO A 245 -9.39 -2.65 -9.61
N PHE A 246 -10.62 -2.21 -9.24
CA PHE A 246 -11.86 -2.96 -9.51
C PHE A 246 -12.33 -2.86 -10.95
N ALA A 247 -11.92 -1.82 -11.66
CA ALA A 247 -12.39 -1.50 -13.01
C ALA A 247 -11.32 -1.72 -14.06
N GLY A 248 -11.79 -1.95 -15.29
CA GLY A 248 -10.97 -2.08 -16.47
C GLY A 248 -10.70 -3.53 -16.87
N ASP A 249 -10.70 -3.73 -18.18
CA ASP A 249 -10.40 -5.00 -18.82
C ASP A 249 -9.00 -4.94 -19.43
N ILE A 250 -8.27 -6.03 -19.35
CA ILE A 250 -6.99 -6.20 -20.04
C ILE A 250 -7.27 -6.92 -21.35
N SER A 251 -6.97 -6.25 -22.47
CA SER A 251 -7.13 -6.79 -23.80
C SER A 251 -6.03 -7.79 -24.16
N SER A 252 -6.34 -8.73 -25.05
CA SER A 252 -5.36 -9.64 -25.66
C SER A 252 -4.25 -8.89 -26.41
N SER A 253 -4.52 -7.68 -26.89
CA SER A 253 -3.52 -6.81 -27.51
C SER A 253 -2.42 -6.33 -26.55
N SER A 254 -2.62 -6.45 -25.22
CA SER A 254 -1.58 -6.17 -24.23
C SER A 254 -0.38 -7.10 -24.36
N GLY A 255 -0.58 -8.28 -24.94
CA GLY A 255 0.44 -9.31 -25.18
C GLY A 255 0.81 -10.15 -23.96
N TYR A 256 0.33 -9.83 -22.74
CA TYR A 256 0.58 -10.61 -21.54
C TYR A 256 -0.65 -11.38 -21.01
N LEU A 257 -1.83 -11.12 -21.57
CA LEU A 257 -3.07 -11.76 -21.13
C LEU A 257 -2.99 -13.30 -21.18
N GLY A 258 -2.31 -13.86 -22.20
CA GLY A 258 -2.16 -15.30 -22.39
C GLY A 258 -1.32 -16.02 -21.30
N TYR A 259 -0.68 -15.30 -20.37
CA TYR A 259 0.02 -15.90 -19.23
C TYR A 259 -0.89 -16.29 -18.07
N TYR A 260 -2.19 -15.93 -18.16
CA TYR A 260 -3.17 -16.12 -17.10
C TYR A 260 -4.16 -17.24 -17.45
N ASP A 261 -4.44 -18.10 -16.49
CA ASP A 261 -5.39 -19.20 -16.65
C ASP A 261 -6.82 -18.69 -16.79
N PHE A 262 -7.21 -17.65 -16.04
CA PHE A 262 -8.50 -16.98 -16.16
C PHE A 262 -8.73 -16.33 -17.53
N ALA A 263 -7.66 -15.99 -18.22
CA ALA A 263 -7.74 -15.42 -19.56
C ALA A 263 -7.85 -16.48 -20.68
N ARG A 264 -8.03 -17.75 -20.33
CA ARG A 264 -8.24 -18.85 -21.28
C ARG A 264 -9.71 -19.23 -21.35
N ASP A 265 -10.18 -19.50 -22.55
CA ASP A 265 -11.51 -20.08 -22.76
C ASP A 265 -11.48 -21.62 -22.55
N LYS A 266 -12.66 -22.25 -22.63
CA LYS A 266 -12.79 -23.72 -22.50
C LYS A 266 -11.98 -24.51 -23.54
N LYS A 267 -11.55 -23.88 -24.64
CA LYS A 267 -10.70 -24.46 -25.67
C LYS A 267 -9.23 -24.10 -25.51
N GLN A 268 -8.85 -23.55 -24.36
CA GLN A 268 -7.50 -23.09 -24.03
C GLN A 268 -6.96 -21.95 -24.92
N LYS A 269 -7.85 -21.24 -25.63
CA LYS A 269 -7.47 -20.04 -26.39
C LYS A 269 -7.54 -18.82 -25.49
N THR A 270 -6.63 -17.87 -25.69
CA THR A 270 -6.66 -16.59 -24.98
C THR A 270 -7.93 -15.83 -25.35
N LYS A 271 -8.69 -15.41 -24.34
CA LYS A 271 -9.87 -14.54 -24.47
C LYS A 271 -9.46 -13.21 -25.12
N SER A 272 -10.41 -12.49 -25.71
CA SER A 272 -10.18 -11.15 -26.24
C SER A 272 -9.84 -10.13 -25.15
N SER A 273 -10.42 -10.30 -23.97
CA SER A 273 -10.12 -9.51 -22.76
C SER A 273 -10.49 -10.27 -21.50
N GLU A 274 -9.92 -9.84 -20.36
CA GLU A 274 -10.30 -10.32 -19.05
C GLU A 274 -10.26 -9.18 -18.03
N LYS A 275 -11.06 -9.30 -16.99
CA LYS A 275 -11.15 -8.29 -15.93
C LYS A 275 -9.87 -8.21 -15.11
N ARG A 276 -9.45 -6.98 -14.81
CA ARG A 276 -8.18 -6.69 -14.16
C ARG A 276 -8.10 -7.31 -12.75
N ASP A 277 -9.14 -7.19 -11.97
CA ASP A 277 -9.20 -7.73 -10.60
C ASP A 277 -9.09 -9.27 -10.56
N LEU A 278 -9.60 -9.98 -11.59
CA LEU A 278 -9.42 -11.42 -11.70
C LEU A 278 -7.97 -11.82 -11.97
N LEU A 279 -7.31 -11.06 -12.84
CA LEU A 279 -5.88 -11.29 -13.12
C LEU A 279 -5.03 -11.01 -11.88
N PHE A 280 -5.41 -10.03 -11.04
CA PHE A 280 -4.74 -9.80 -9.75
C PHE A 280 -4.93 -10.99 -8.81
N ILE A 281 -6.12 -11.57 -8.67
CA ILE A 281 -6.32 -12.77 -7.84
C ILE A 281 -5.35 -13.88 -8.25
N GLU A 282 -5.27 -14.20 -9.54
CA GLU A 282 -4.36 -15.24 -10.04
C GLU A 282 -2.90 -14.87 -9.82
N ARG A 283 -2.54 -13.60 -10.08
CA ARG A 283 -1.17 -13.12 -9.91
C ARG A 283 -0.72 -13.19 -8.46
N ASP A 284 -1.57 -12.77 -7.55
CA ASP A 284 -1.28 -12.70 -6.12
C ASP A 284 -1.12 -14.12 -5.54
N LEU A 285 -1.98 -15.06 -5.94
CA LEU A 285 -1.83 -16.46 -5.56
C LEU A 285 -0.55 -17.10 -6.12
N LYS A 286 -0.08 -16.68 -7.30
CA LYS A 286 1.22 -17.13 -7.85
C LYS A 286 2.41 -16.51 -7.12
N LEU A 287 2.27 -15.30 -6.55
CA LEU A 287 3.29 -14.65 -5.73
C LEU A 287 3.32 -15.15 -4.29
N LEU A 288 2.23 -15.72 -3.81
CA LEU A 288 2.11 -16.24 -2.45
C LEU A 288 2.81 -17.60 -2.34
N LYS A 289 3.64 -17.79 -1.32
CA LYS A 289 4.28 -19.09 -1.04
C LYS A 289 3.26 -20.12 -0.55
N SER A 290 3.61 -21.40 -0.59
CA SER A 290 2.86 -22.45 0.12
C SER A 290 2.77 -22.11 1.61
N GLY A 291 1.59 -22.32 2.22
CA GLY A 291 1.31 -21.95 3.61
C GLY A 291 1.18 -20.44 3.85
N GLY A 292 1.50 -19.60 2.87
CA GLY A 292 1.33 -18.14 2.95
C GLY A 292 -0.15 -17.75 2.95
N ARG A 293 -0.44 -16.54 3.46
CA ARG A 293 -1.81 -16.02 3.58
C ARG A 293 -2.00 -14.72 2.82
N MET A 294 -3.21 -14.49 2.34
CA MET A 294 -3.56 -13.30 1.57
C MET A 294 -4.86 -12.70 2.08
N ALA A 295 -4.89 -11.37 2.19
CA ALA A 295 -6.11 -10.59 2.30
C ALA A 295 -6.24 -9.67 1.09
N ILE A 296 -7.32 -9.83 0.35
CA ILE A 296 -7.59 -9.05 -0.86
C ILE A 296 -8.98 -8.40 -0.79
N VAL A 297 -9.04 -7.11 -1.13
CA VAL A 297 -10.31 -6.38 -1.23
C VAL A 297 -10.85 -6.52 -2.64
N LEU A 298 -12.08 -7.00 -2.77
CA LEU A 298 -12.74 -7.28 -4.06
C LEU A 298 -14.16 -6.73 -4.10
N PRO A 299 -14.70 -6.42 -5.28
CA PRO A 299 -16.13 -6.16 -5.43
C PRO A 299 -16.97 -7.33 -4.92
N GLN A 300 -18.02 -7.03 -4.16
CA GLN A 300 -18.90 -8.05 -3.57
C GLN A 300 -19.48 -9.03 -4.61
N GLY A 301 -19.67 -8.57 -5.84
CA GLY A 301 -20.15 -9.40 -6.94
C GLY A 301 -19.30 -10.65 -7.19
N ARG A 302 -17.99 -10.64 -6.88
CA ARG A 302 -17.11 -11.80 -7.03
C ARG A 302 -17.50 -12.98 -6.16
N PHE A 303 -18.19 -12.71 -5.07
CA PHE A 303 -18.59 -13.74 -4.09
C PHE A 303 -19.99 -14.32 -4.37
N ASN A 304 -20.89 -13.59 -5.00
CA ASN A 304 -22.29 -13.97 -5.14
C ASN A 304 -22.82 -14.08 -6.58
N ASN A 305 -22.12 -13.57 -7.60
CA ASN A 305 -22.53 -13.74 -8.97
C ASN A 305 -22.29 -15.17 -9.45
N SER A 306 -23.28 -15.74 -10.14
CA SER A 306 -23.16 -17.08 -10.73
C SER A 306 -22.10 -17.15 -11.85
N SER A 307 -21.87 -16.05 -12.56
CA SER A 307 -20.83 -15.93 -13.58
C SER A 307 -19.41 -16.10 -13.05
N ASP A 308 -19.21 -15.88 -11.73
CA ASP A 308 -17.89 -15.86 -11.10
C ASP A 308 -17.60 -17.18 -10.31
N ILE A 309 -18.34 -18.25 -10.61
CA ILE A 309 -18.16 -19.54 -9.93
C ILE A 309 -16.77 -20.14 -10.18
N GLU A 310 -16.27 -20.05 -11.42
CA GLU A 310 -14.94 -20.57 -11.80
C GLU A 310 -13.81 -19.94 -10.98
N ILE A 311 -13.97 -18.65 -10.59
CA ILE A 311 -13.01 -17.94 -9.75
C ILE A 311 -13.00 -18.51 -8.33
N ARG A 312 -14.19 -18.73 -7.77
CA ARG A 312 -14.32 -19.28 -6.41
C ARG A 312 -13.79 -20.69 -6.33
N GLU A 313 -14.03 -21.50 -7.35
CA GLU A 313 -13.49 -22.86 -7.48
C GLU A 313 -11.97 -22.85 -7.61
N TYR A 314 -11.41 -21.91 -8.40
CA TYR A 314 -9.96 -21.76 -8.50
C TYR A 314 -9.34 -21.37 -7.15
N ILE A 315 -9.91 -20.39 -6.45
CA ILE A 315 -9.43 -19.99 -5.13
C ILE A 315 -9.49 -21.15 -4.14
N ALA A 316 -10.61 -21.88 -4.08
CA ALA A 316 -10.77 -23.02 -3.18
C ALA A 316 -9.82 -24.19 -3.52
N LYS A 317 -9.48 -24.35 -4.80
CA LYS A 317 -8.48 -25.33 -5.23
C LYS A 317 -7.08 -25.00 -4.74
N GLU A 318 -6.69 -23.72 -4.82
CA GLU A 318 -5.34 -23.26 -4.47
C GLU A 318 -5.18 -22.97 -2.96
N CYS A 319 -6.27 -22.63 -2.26
CA CYS A 319 -6.24 -22.11 -0.90
C CYS A 319 -7.38 -22.65 -0.02
N ARG A 320 -7.14 -22.68 1.30
CA ARG A 320 -8.19 -22.66 2.32
C ARG A 320 -8.79 -21.25 2.37
N ILE A 321 -10.10 -21.14 2.21
CA ILE A 321 -10.81 -19.88 2.44
C ILE A 321 -11.01 -19.73 3.94
N LEU A 322 -10.40 -18.69 4.53
CA LEU A 322 -10.45 -18.44 5.97
C LEU A 322 -11.63 -17.55 6.34
N GLY A 323 -11.86 -16.50 5.54
CA GLY A 323 -12.94 -15.58 5.85
C GLY A 323 -13.38 -14.70 4.68
N VAL A 324 -14.63 -14.25 4.76
CA VAL A 324 -15.22 -13.26 3.85
C VAL A 324 -15.91 -12.21 4.71
N ILE A 325 -15.43 -10.93 4.63
CA ILE A 325 -15.96 -9.82 5.41
C ILE A 325 -16.55 -8.79 4.45
N GLY A 326 -17.88 -8.64 4.46
CA GLY A 326 -18.57 -7.59 3.70
C GLY A 326 -18.33 -6.22 4.31
N LEU A 327 -17.86 -5.25 3.52
CA LEU A 327 -17.68 -3.88 3.96
C LEU A 327 -18.94 -3.04 3.73
N HIS A 328 -19.16 -2.02 4.57
CA HIS A 328 -20.26 -1.09 4.40
C HIS A 328 -20.15 -0.35 3.07
N GLY A 329 -21.28 -0.09 2.40
CA GLY A 329 -21.32 0.54 1.08
C GLY A 329 -20.71 1.95 1.00
N ASN A 330 -20.50 2.60 2.14
CA ASN A 330 -19.84 3.91 2.21
C ASN A 330 -18.31 3.83 2.35
N SER A 331 -17.73 2.64 2.54
CA SER A 331 -16.29 2.50 2.86
C SER A 331 -15.40 3.18 1.84
N PHE A 332 -15.72 3.10 0.55
CA PHE A 332 -14.92 3.70 -0.54
C PHE A 332 -15.49 5.01 -1.10
N LYS A 333 -16.47 5.63 -0.42
CA LYS A 333 -16.93 6.98 -0.79
C LYS A 333 -15.84 8.02 -0.51
N PRO A 334 -15.80 9.15 -1.26
CA PRO A 334 -16.69 9.53 -2.36
C PRO A 334 -16.34 8.88 -3.71
N TYR A 335 -15.27 8.10 -3.80
CA TYR A 335 -14.69 7.63 -5.06
C TYR A 335 -15.56 6.59 -5.78
N THR A 336 -16.18 5.68 -5.05
CA THR A 336 -17.09 4.68 -5.60
C THR A 336 -18.17 4.27 -4.62
N GLY A 337 -19.35 3.91 -5.17
CA GLY A 337 -20.44 3.27 -4.42
C GLY A 337 -20.42 1.74 -4.50
N THR A 338 -19.38 1.15 -5.10
CA THR A 338 -19.26 -0.29 -5.22
C THR A 338 -19.12 -0.93 -3.83
N LYS A 339 -20.02 -1.84 -3.51
CA LYS A 339 -19.87 -2.66 -2.31
C LYS A 339 -18.72 -3.61 -2.49
N THR A 340 -17.88 -3.70 -1.48
CA THR A 340 -16.68 -4.52 -1.47
C THR A 340 -16.68 -5.51 -0.32
N SER A 341 -15.87 -6.53 -0.43
CA SER A 341 -15.62 -7.50 0.64
C SER A 341 -14.14 -7.82 0.71
N ILE A 342 -13.68 -8.14 1.90
CA ILE A 342 -12.33 -8.66 2.15
C ILE A 342 -12.42 -10.18 2.04
N LEU A 343 -11.55 -10.76 1.21
CA LEU A 343 -11.33 -12.21 1.17
C LEU A 343 -10.02 -12.52 1.88
N ILE A 344 -10.07 -13.42 2.85
CA ILE A 344 -8.90 -13.94 3.57
C ILE A 344 -8.73 -15.41 3.22
N VAL A 345 -7.55 -15.77 2.71
CA VAL A 345 -7.20 -17.13 2.33
C VAL A 345 -5.81 -17.52 2.82
N GLN A 346 -5.56 -18.81 2.97
CA GLN A 346 -4.24 -19.38 3.18
C GLN A 346 -3.96 -20.45 2.12
N LYS A 347 -2.83 -20.37 1.45
CA LYS A 347 -2.43 -21.31 0.41
C LYS A 347 -2.18 -22.68 1.02
N TRP A 348 -2.67 -23.74 0.39
CA TRP A 348 -2.48 -25.10 0.86
C TRP A 348 -0.98 -25.44 1.01
N ASP A 349 -0.66 -26.13 2.08
CA ASP A 349 0.68 -26.57 2.44
C ASP A 349 0.59 -27.77 3.39
N ASP A 350 1.52 -28.72 3.28
CA ASP A 350 1.44 -29.96 4.05
C ASP A 350 1.64 -29.75 5.57
N GLU A 351 2.37 -28.69 5.97
CA GLU A 351 2.69 -28.39 7.37
C GLU A 351 1.84 -27.22 7.91
N LEU A 352 1.83 -26.07 7.21
CA LEU A 352 1.23 -24.82 7.69
C LEU A 352 -0.26 -24.73 7.41
N CYS A 353 -0.75 -25.38 6.37
CA CYS A 353 -2.17 -25.38 5.98
C CYS A 353 -2.55 -26.68 5.26
N PRO A 354 -2.60 -27.81 5.96
CA PRO A 354 -2.92 -29.10 5.35
C PRO A 354 -4.28 -29.10 4.67
N ARG A 355 -4.34 -29.75 3.51
CA ARG A 355 -5.58 -29.80 2.73
C ARG A 355 -6.70 -30.51 3.50
N LYS A 356 -7.86 -29.86 3.56
CA LYS A 356 -9.09 -30.40 4.17
C LYS A 356 -10.21 -30.29 3.14
N GLU A 357 -11.09 -31.31 3.11
CA GLU A 357 -12.27 -31.31 2.23
C GLU A 357 -13.40 -30.44 2.82
N ASP A 358 -13.55 -30.51 4.15
CA ASP A 358 -14.55 -29.72 4.89
C ASP A 358 -13.87 -28.89 6.00
N TYR A 359 -14.21 -27.62 6.07
CA TYR A 359 -13.66 -26.69 7.06
C TYR A 359 -14.59 -25.48 7.24
N PRO A 360 -14.64 -24.90 8.43
CA PRO A 360 -15.42 -23.69 8.66
C PRO A 360 -14.78 -22.46 7.99
N ILE A 361 -15.64 -21.56 7.54
CA ILE A 361 -15.27 -20.26 6.96
C ILE A 361 -15.89 -19.17 7.83
N PHE A 362 -15.10 -18.15 8.17
CA PHE A 362 -15.56 -16.99 8.90
C PHE A 362 -16.34 -16.05 7.98
N PHE A 363 -17.57 -15.68 8.37
CA PHE A 363 -18.37 -14.69 7.66
C PHE A 363 -18.77 -13.55 8.59
N ALA A 364 -18.52 -12.31 8.17
CA ALA A 364 -18.95 -11.13 8.88
C ALA A 364 -19.38 -10.02 7.91
N THR A 365 -20.13 -9.04 8.43
CA THR A 365 -20.53 -7.86 7.67
C THR A 365 -20.34 -6.63 8.54
N ASN A 366 -19.56 -5.66 8.07
CA ASN A 366 -19.46 -4.35 8.68
C ASN A 366 -20.75 -3.57 8.44
N THR A 367 -21.52 -3.35 9.50
CA THR A 367 -22.85 -2.70 9.47
C THR A 367 -22.77 -1.24 9.83
N LYS A 368 -21.83 -0.82 10.68
CA LYS A 368 -21.60 0.56 11.05
C LYS A 368 -20.63 1.21 10.09
N PRO A 369 -20.99 2.32 9.41
CA PRO A 369 -20.19 2.90 8.34
C PRO A 369 -18.84 3.44 8.85
N VAL A 370 -17.80 3.25 8.06
CA VAL A 370 -16.47 3.87 8.26
C VAL A 370 -16.50 5.35 7.85
N LYS A 371 -17.28 5.65 6.80
CA LYS A 371 -17.50 6.99 6.26
C LYS A 371 -18.98 7.28 6.15
N ASP A 372 -19.34 8.52 6.28
CA ASP A 372 -20.72 8.98 6.06
C ASP A 372 -21.11 8.96 4.56
N ASN A 373 -22.29 9.45 4.24
CA ASN A 373 -22.76 9.51 2.86
C ASN A 373 -21.98 10.47 1.97
N SER A 374 -21.27 11.42 2.54
CA SER A 374 -20.42 12.38 1.83
C SER A 374 -18.98 11.87 1.65
N GLY A 375 -18.62 10.73 2.25
CA GLY A 375 -17.28 10.14 2.21
C GLY A 375 -16.33 10.67 3.28
N ILE A 376 -16.89 11.34 4.32
CA ILE A 376 -16.12 11.83 5.47
C ILE A 376 -16.07 10.72 6.53
N TYR A 377 -14.90 10.50 7.14
CA TYR A 377 -14.73 9.53 8.21
C TYR A 377 -15.63 9.88 9.42
N VAL A 378 -16.23 8.87 10.04
CA VAL A 378 -17.08 9.02 11.23
C VAL A 378 -16.29 9.38 12.49
N GLY A 379 -14.98 9.18 12.49
CA GLY A 379 -14.02 9.59 13.49
C GLY A 379 -13.03 10.61 12.95
N ARG A 380 -12.30 11.32 13.81
CA ARG A 380 -11.26 12.29 13.45
C ARG A 380 -9.93 11.61 13.15
N THR A 381 -9.70 10.42 13.70
CA THR A 381 -8.51 9.57 13.51
C THR A 381 -8.93 8.17 13.13
N THR A 382 -8.01 7.35 12.63
CA THR A 382 -8.24 5.93 12.36
C THR A 382 -8.75 5.20 13.60
N LYS A 383 -8.11 5.41 14.73
CA LYS A 383 -8.47 4.81 16.01
C LYS A 383 -9.89 5.20 16.46
N GLU A 384 -10.25 6.48 16.39
CA GLU A 384 -11.60 6.96 16.72
C GLU A 384 -12.66 6.37 15.79
N THR A 385 -12.35 6.25 14.50
CA THR A 385 -13.24 5.63 13.51
C THR A 385 -13.46 4.15 13.81
N ILE A 386 -12.41 3.41 14.15
CA ILE A 386 -12.50 1.99 14.54
C ILE A 386 -13.40 1.82 15.77
N LEU A 387 -13.28 2.70 16.78
CA LEU A 387 -14.10 2.66 17.99
C LEU A 387 -15.58 2.98 17.73
N LYS A 388 -15.89 3.75 16.69
CA LYS A 388 -17.28 4.13 16.29
C LYS A 388 -17.94 3.12 15.36
N THR A 389 -17.18 2.15 14.84
CA THR A 389 -17.65 1.11 13.92
C THR A 389 -17.66 -0.26 14.60
N ASP A 390 -18.09 -1.28 13.89
CA ASP A 390 -17.99 -2.69 14.32
C ASP A 390 -16.76 -3.40 13.73
N LEU A 391 -15.80 -2.64 13.18
CA LEU A 391 -14.61 -3.20 12.55
C LEU A 391 -13.70 -3.94 13.54
N ASN A 392 -13.51 -3.37 14.73
CA ASN A 392 -12.69 -4.03 15.75
C ASN A 392 -13.32 -5.33 16.25
N ASP A 393 -14.63 -5.32 16.48
CA ASP A 393 -15.39 -6.51 16.92
C ASP A 393 -15.25 -7.65 15.89
N ILE A 394 -15.29 -7.30 14.59
CA ILE A 394 -15.09 -8.25 13.48
C ILE A 394 -13.66 -8.81 13.51
N ALA A 395 -12.66 -7.96 13.69
CA ALA A 395 -11.26 -8.41 13.75
C ALA A 395 -11.00 -9.32 14.96
N GLU A 396 -11.53 -8.98 16.13
CA GLU A 396 -11.42 -9.82 17.33
C GLU A 396 -12.11 -11.17 17.16
N ALA A 397 -13.33 -11.18 16.62
CA ALA A 397 -14.06 -12.41 16.34
C ALA A 397 -13.31 -13.29 15.31
N PHE A 398 -12.65 -12.70 14.32
CA PHE A 398 -11.81 -13.44 13.39
C PHE A 398 -10.58 -14.04 14.09
N LEU A 399 -9.92 -13.30 14.97
CA LEU A 399 -8.77 -13.82 15.73
C LEU A 399 -9.17 -14.96 16.68
N GLU A 400 -10.35 -14.88 17.31
CA GLU A 400 -10.91 -16.00 18.09
C GLU A 400 -11.19 -17.23 17.20
N PHE A 401 -11.78 -17.01 16.02
CA PHE A 401 -11.98 -18.06 15.02
C PHE A 401 -10.64 -18.66 14.60
N ALA A 402 -9.63 -17.86 14.31
CA ALA A 402 -8.30 -18.29 13.92
C ALA A 402 -7.64 -19.18 14.98
N LYS A 403 -7.76 -18.80 16.26
CA LYS A 403 -7.28 -19.61 17.40
C LYS A 403 -8.04 -20.93 17.50
N LYS A 404 -9.37 -20.91 17.39
CA LYS A 404 -10.21 -22.11 17.47
C LYS A 404 -9.89 -23.11 16.35
N GLU A 405 -9.60 -22.59 15.15
CA GLU A 405 -9.26 -23.39 13.98
C GLU A 405 -7.77 -23.75 13.90
N GLU A 406 -6.97 -23.35 14.90
CA GLU A 406 -5.53 -23.60 14.98
C GLU A 406 -4.78 -23.16 13.72
N LEU A 407 -5.12 -21.96 13.19
CA LEU A 407 -4.44 -21.44 12.02
C LEU A 407 -2.98 -21.15 12.37
N SER A 408 -2.05 -21.47 11.49
CA SER A 408 -0.60 -21.43 11.74
C SER A 408 -0.03 -20.07 12.18
N PHE A 409 -0.79 -19.00 11.98
CA PHE A 409 -0.42 -17.62 12.36
C PHE A 409 -1.19 -17.10 13.58
N SER A 410 -2.04 -17.92 14.22
CA SER A 410 -2.91 -17.49 15.33
C SER A 410 -2.28 -17.63 16.73
N GLY A 411 -1.17 -18.31 16.84
CA GLY A 411 -0.57 -18.72 18.12
C GLY A 411 0.76 -18.05 18.45
N LYS A 412 1.17 -17.04 17.71
CA LYS A 412 2.40 -16.30 17.95
C LYS A 412 2.11 -14.94 18.56
#